data_6cfc08be5144ac04215ec99ed87572c5
#
_entry.id   6cfc08be5144ac04215ec99ed87572c5
#
_cell.length_a   1.000
_cell.length_b   1.000
_cell.length_c   1.000
_cell.angle_alpha   90.00
_cell.angle_beta   90.00
_cell.angle_gamma   90.00
#
_symmetry.space_group_name_H-M   'P 1'
#
loop_
_entity.id
_entity.type
_entity.pdbx_description
1 polymer ?
#
loop_
_entity_poly.entity_id
_entity_poly.type
_entity_poly.pdbx_seq_one_letter_code
_entity_poly.pdbx_strand_id
1 'polypeptide(L)'
;MAYPSPKVYIAFNGLPYDVSPTFVDVTSYVRAINTHRGRTDDFTQFDIGTATVILDNRTRLFDPFYTSGTYYGKLTPRLQIKITATSAAVEYDVFRGFVSGWPVTWSEAGKDSTVTLQCFDALGLMANEQVPNDWSDYYTRSLAPLRFYRGNDSRTTGTIRDQIYDNLSLSTVSTNPTFFEQPSLAANIPGTSATVISYAATGTAQASPDRLSFACFMRAVTPNTTDDVYFNYDNGTSGIFIQIYQDGQYYIETKFSGGSRQGGGYIGFAPSSQSFHMAVSGNTATNVVLYINGQQITNTTNSSSARTGSNPEKAEVQFANFQDWSIYNLTLSSAQVNLLYNAGTGRFSETSSARLTRLVGTTSFSSSLCSFTASPVATVSEIGSGTGVVPEMQLVADSEGGNLYVSKSGVLTLTARRAVFTDTRSANVQATIQDTGSALKYGTEVEISYDADNLKNDVTINFTGDGQVVQTNTTTIAGFGASSTLIETQLNSPTSANDLATYELGTQGALVPRIQPIDLSPNTADADWTTILGLELLDRVTFIRTPSVGNSFSRAALINAIDHTFIPGQTQTQVSLSMRYTSPLILDDSVRGKYDFNYYG
;
A
#
# COMPACT_ATOMS: atom_id res chain seq x y z
N MET A 1 -8.07 -43.70 11.41
CA MET A 1 -7.35 -42.57 10.77
C MET A 1 -8.42 -41.62 10.30
N ALA A 2 -8.47 -40.42 10.83
CA ALA A 2 -9.39 -39.42 10.36
C ALA A 2 -8.57 -38.34 9.63
N TYR A 3 -8.64 -38.32 8.31
CA TYR A 3 -8.15 -37.16 7.55
C TYR A 3 -9.00 -35.93 7.92
N PRO A 4 -8.45 -34.74 7.87
CA PRO A 4 -9.22 -33.53 8.09
C PRO A 4 -10.35 -33.42 7.06
N SER A 5 -11.49 -32.94 7.51
CA SER A 5 -12.66 -32.72 6.66
C SER A 5 -12.59 -31.32 6.05
N PRO A 6 -12.28 -31.18 4.75
CA PRO A 6 -12.31 -29.88 4.11
C PRO A 6 -13.72 -29.37 3.94
N LYS A 7 -13.90 -28.05 4.01
CA LYS A 7 -15.15 -27.35 3.73
C LYS A 7 -14.91 -26.20 2.79
N VAL A 8 -15.86 -25.94 1.92
CA VAL A 8 -15.82 -24.84 0.96
C VAL A 8 -17.09 -23.99 1.13
N TYR A 9 -16.88 -22.69 1.25
CA TYR A 9 -17.94 -21.72 1.40
C TYR A 9 -17.82 -20.62 0.34
N ILE A 10 -18.92 -20.21 -0.27
CA ILE A 10 -18.97 -19.16 -1.30
C ILE A 10 -20.02 -18.12 -0.91
N ALA A 11 -19.68 -16.85 -1.10
CA ALA A 11 -20.56 -15.72 -0.77
C ALA A 11 -21.34 -15.27 -2.02
N PHE A 12 -22.42 -15.97 -2.39
CA PHE A 12 -23.19 -15.71 -3.61
C PHE A 12 -23.94 -14.38 -3.66
N ASN A 13 -24.14 -13.71 -2.55
CA ASN A 13 -24.80 -12.41 -2.47
C ASN A 13 -23.85 -11.30 -1.99
N GLY A 14 -22.57 -11.61 -1.81
CA GLY A 14 -21.55 -10.68 -1.33
C GLY A 14 -20.89 -9.93 -2.48
N LEU A 15 -20.39 -8.74 -2.18
CA LEU A 15 -19.47 -8.01 -3.05
C LEU A 15 -18.03 -8.44 -2.76
N PRO A 16 -17.11 -8.29 -3.73
CA PRO A 16 -15.69 -8.61 -3.51
C PRO A 16 -15.07 -7.90 -2.30
N TYR A 17 -15.59 -6.72 -1.96
CA TYR A 17 -15.06 -5.85 -0.92
C TYR A 17 -15.77 -5.96 0.44
N ASP A 18 -16.76 -6.87 0.55
CA ASP A 18 -17.46 -7.08 1.82
C ASP A 18 -16.50 -7.64 2.87
N VAL A 19 -16.44 -6.99 4.02
CA VAL A 19 -15.58 -7.41 5.13
C VAL A 19 -16.16 -8.65 5.83
N SER A 20 -17.49 -8.75 5.91
CA SER A 20 -18.22 -9.83 6.58
C SER A 20 -19.33 -10.38 5.68
N PRO A 21 -18.98 -11.03 4.55
CA PRO A 21 -19.98 -11.58 3.65
C PRO A 21 -20.68 -12.80 4.26
N THR A 22 -21.92 -13.03 3.84
CA THR A 22 -22.65 -14.25 4.21
C THR A 22 -22.21 -15.40 3.33
N PHE A 23 -21.56 -16.38 3.91
CA PHE A 23 -21.07 -17.58 3.22
C PHE A 23 -22.12 -18.69 3.18
N VAL A 24 -22.20 -19.38 2.05
CA VAL A 24 -23.02 -20.58 1.84
C VAL A 24 -22.09 -21.79 1.73
N ASP A 25 -22.39 -22.85 2.48
CA ASP A 25 -21.64 -24.12 2.44
C ASP A 25 -21.96 -24.87 1.14
N VAL A 26 -20.94 -25.15 0.33
CA VAL A 26 -21.03 -25.93 -0.91
C VAL A 26 -20.20 -27.21 -0.85
N THR A 27 -19.77 -27.61 0.33
CA THR A 27 -18.87 -28.74 0.57
C THR A 27 -19.37 -30.05 -0.07
N SER A 28 -20.69 -30.29 -0.05
CA SER A 28 -21.28 -31.51 -0.60
C SER A 28 -21.07 -31.70 -2.11
N TYR A 29 -20.70 -30.63 -2.80
CA TYR A 29 -20.42 -30.63 -4.25
C TYR A 29 -18.92 -30.71 -4.57
N VAL A 30 -18.05 -30.65 -3.58
CA VAL A 30 -16.60 -30.60 -3.79
C VAL A 30 -16.06 -31.97 -4.16
N ARG A 31 -15.32 -32.04 -5.29
CA ARG A 31 -14.60 -33.24 -5.73
C ARG A 31 -13.11 -33.21 -5.40
N ALA A 32 -12.48 -32.04 -5.47
CA ALA A 32 -11.08 -31.86 -5.14
C ALA A 32 -10.79 -30.40 -4.81
N ILE A 33 -9.75 -30.18 -3.99
CA ILE A 33 -9.23 -28.86 -3.64
C ILE A 33 -7.71 -28.94 -3.68
N ASN A 34 -7.10 -27.95 -4.34
CA ASN A 34 -5.66 -27.67 -4.24
C ASN A 34 -5.50 -26.20 -3.83
N THR A 35 -4.61 -25.92 -2.89
CA THR A 35 -4.27 -24.56 -2.48
C THR A 35 -2.77 -24.38 -2.47
N HIS A 36 -2.32 -23.19 -2.87
CA HIS A 36 -0.93 -22.77 -2.79
C HIS A 36 -0.86 -21.39 -2.14
N ARG A 37 -0.01 -21.24 -1.12
CA ARG A 37 0.33 -19.95 -0.52
C ARG A 37 1.82 -19.91 -0.22
N GLY A 38 2.48 -18.84 -0.56
CA GLY A 38 3.88 -18.69 -0.26
C GLY A 38 4.73 -18.21 -1.42
N ARG A 39 6.00 -18.57 -1.39
CA ARG A 39 7.00 -18.33 -2.42
C ARG A 39 7.87 -19.55 -2.61
N THR A 40 8.33 -19.76 -3.84
CA THR A 40 9.24 -20.89 -4.16
C THR A 40 10.70 -20.54 -3.94
N ASP A 41 11.05 -19.26 -4.02
CA ASP A 41 12.42 -18.77 -3.87
C ASP A 41 12.50 -17.81 -2.68
N ASP A 42 13.54 -17.97 -1.91
CA ASP A 42 13.86 -17.12 -0.76
C ASP A 42 14.16 -15.65 -1.13
N PHE A 43 14.46 -15.35 -2.40
CA PHE A 43 14.87 -14.01 -2.87
C PHE A 43 13.72 -13.19 -3.44
N THR A 44 12.57 -13.80 -3.64
CA THR A 44 11.39 -13.13 -4.18
C THR A 44 10.42 -12.71 -3.08
N GLN A 45 9.55 -11.78 -3.39
CA GLN A 45 8.37 -11.52 -2.57
C GLN A 45 7.42 -12.75 -2.62
N PHE A 46 6.49 -12.82 -1.66
CA PHE A 46 5.48 -13.86 -1.66
C PHE A 46 4.57 -13.73 -2.90
N ASP A 47 4.26 -14.85 -3.50
CA ASP A 47 3.39 -14.95 -4.66
C ASP A 47 1.92 -14.70 -4.28
N ILE A 48 1.09 -14.44 -5.29
CA ILE A 48 -0.36 -14.43 -5.13
C ILE A 48 -0.79 -15.84 -4.73
N GLY A 49 -1.43 -15.96 -3.56
CA GLY A 49 -1.99 -17.23 -3.12
C GLY A 49 -3.11 -17.69 -4.07
N THR A 50 -3.14 -18.98 -4.39
CA THR A 50 -4.09 -19.57 -5.32
C THR A 50 -4.82 -20.77 -4.73
N ALA A 51 -6.03 -21.01 -5.23
CA ALA A 51 -6.75 -22.25 -4.97
C ALA A 51 -7.48 -22.73 -6.21
N THR A 52 -7.52 -24.04 -6.39
CA THR A 52 -8.33 -24.70 -7.42
C THR A 52 -9.36 -25.59 -6.73
N VAL A 53 -10.66 -25.35 -6.98
CA VAL A 53 -11.75 -26.13 -6.42
C VAL A 53 -12.56 -26.74 -7.56
N ILE A 54 -12.66 -28.07 -7.58
CA ILE A 54 -13.47 -28.80 -8.56
C ILE A 54 -14.81 -29.13 -7.91
N LEU A 55 -15.89 -28.59 -8.48
CA LEU A 55 -17.25 -28.81 -8.02
C LEU A 55 -18.00 -29.78 -8.95
N ASP A 56 -18.79 -30.67 -8.38
CA ASP A 56 -19.79 -31.46 -9.10
C ASP A 56 -20.92 -30.53 -9.60
N ASN A 57 -21.16 -30.55 -10.89
CA ASN A 57 -22.17 -29.72 -11.52
C ASN A 57 -23.21 -30.53 -12.34
N ARG A 58 -23.38 -31.81 -12.05
CA ARG A 58 -24.36 -32.66 -12.75
C ARG A 58 -25.80 -32.14 -12.64
N THR A 59 -26.09 -31.42 -11.59
CA THR A 59 -27.39 -30.74 -11.39
C THR A 59 -27.47 -29.35 -12.00
N ARG A 60 -26.41 -28.87 -12.63
CA ARG A 60 -26.27 -27.53 -13.19
C ARG A 60 -26.42 -26.40 -12.14
N LEU A 61 -26.15 -26.70 -10.89
CA LEU A 61 -26.29 -25.73 -9.78
C LEU A 61 -25.33 -24.54 -9.95
N PHE A 62 -24.13 -24.81 -10.47
CA PHE A 62 -23.06 -23.84 -10.68
C PHE A 62 -22.88 -23.47 -12.17
N ASP A 63 -23.95 -23.60 -12.97
CA ASP A 63 -23.96 -23.21 -14.37
C ASP A 63 -24.56 -21.80 -14.52
N PRO A 64 -23.75 -20.77 -14.89
CA PRO A 64 -24.23 -19.39 -15.05
C PRO A 64 -25.33 -19.22 -16.10
N PHE A 65 -25.43 -20.19 -17.03
CA PHE A 65 -26.40 -20.15 -18.13
C PHE A 65 -27.69 -20.92 -17.85
N TYR A 66 -27.80 -21.57 -16.69
CA TYR A 66 -28.99 -22.30 -16.32
C TYR A 66 -30.01 -21.38 -15.61
N THR A 67 -30.95 -20.84 -16.37
CA THR A 67 -31.93 -19.84 -15.90
C THR A 67 -32.84 -20.30 -14.76
N SER A 68 -33.06 -21.62 -14.61
CA SER A 68 -33.83 -22.21 -13.51
C SER A 68 -32.96 -22.61 -12.31
N GLY A 69 -31.66 -22.33 -12.35
CA GLY A 69 -30.71 -22.68 -11.28
C GLY A 69 -30.87 -21.78 -10.06
N THR A 70 -30.68 -22.35 -8.88
CA THR A 70 -30.76 -21.60 -7.58
C THR A 70 -29.84 -20.40 -7.52
N TYR A 71 -28.66 -20.48 -8.18
CA TYR A 71 -27.66 -19.40 -8.20
C TYR A 71 -27.62 -18.64 -9.53
N TYR A 72 -28.65 -18.79 -10.38
CA TYR A 72 -28.74 -17.99 -11.59
C TYR A 72 -28.67 -16.49 -11.30
N GLY A 73 -27.84 -15.78 -12.06
CA GLY A 73 -27.58 -14.35 -11.87
C GLY A 73 -26.68 -13.99 -10.67
N LYS A 74 -26.26 -14.98 -9.88
CA LYS A 74 -25.36 -14.80 -8.72
C LYS A 74 -23.95 -15.36 -8.95
N LEU A 75 -23.75 -16.14 -9.99
CA LEU A 75 -22.47 -16.75 -10.35
C LEU A 75 -21.61 -15.74 -11.11
N THR A 76 -21.10 -14.75 -10.40
CA THR A 76 -20.25 -13.68 -10.95
C THR A 76 -18.78 -13.93 -10.64
N PRO A 77 -17.85 -13.40 -11.43
CA PRO A 77 -16.44 -13.36 -11.06
C PRO A 77 -16.22 -12.56 -9.77
N ARG A 78 -15.13 -12.87 -9.08
CA ARG A 78 -14.68 -12.20 -7.84
C ARG A 78 -15.60 -12.41 -6.63
N LEU A 79 -16.48 -13.40 -6.63
CA LEU A 79 -17.16 -13.83 -5.41
C LEU A 79 -16.15 -14.33 -4.39
N GLN A 80 -16.34 -13.98 -3.12
CA GLN A 80 -15.47 -14.45 -2.06
C GLN A 80 -15.66 -15.96 -1.83
N ILE A 81 -14.55 -16.65 -1.66
CA ILE A 81 -14.48 -18.07 -1.31
C ILE A 81 -13.64 -18.23 -0.04
N LYS A 82 -14.08 -19.11 0.84
CA LYS A 82 -13.36 -19.54 2.04
C LYS A 82 -13.25 -21.06 2.04
N ILE A 83 -12.02 -21.55 2.22
CA ILE A 83 -11.71 -22.97 2.36
C ILE A 83 -11.20 -23.18 3.78
N THR A 84 -11.80 -24.14 4.48
CA THR A 84 -11.38 -24.55 5.83
C THR A 84 -11.19 -26.06 5.86
N ALA A 85 -10.55 -26.55 6.92
CA ALA A 85 -10.45 -27.98 7.20
C ALA A 85 -10.64 -28.22 8.70
N THR A 86 -11.43 -29.25 9.03
CA THR A 86 -11.73 -29.60 10.43
C THR A 86 -10.90 -30.80 10.85
N SER A 87 -10.16 -30.67 11.95
CA SER A 87 -9.45 -31.75 12.62
C SER A 87 -9.70 -31.68 14.12
N ALA A 88 -9.88 -32.83 14.79
CA ALA A 88 -10.16 -32.89 16.22
C ALA A 88 -11.30 -31.94 16.69
N ALA A 89 -12.36 -31.80 15.88
CA ALA A 89 -13.50 -30.91 16.10
C ALA A 89 -13.16 -29.39 16.07
N VAL A 90 -11.94 -29.00 15.65
CA VAL A 90 -11.53 -27.61 15.45
C VAL A 90 -11.49 -27.34 13.96
N GLU A 91 -12.10 -26.22 13.53
CA GLU A 91 -12.07 -25.76 12.15
C GLU A 91 -10.93 -24.75 11.97
N TYR A 92 -10.07 -25.01 11.00
CA TYR A 92 -8.91 -24.18 10.64
C TYR A 92 -9.14 -23.54 9.28
N ASP A 93 -8.81 -22.26 9.14
CA ASP A 93 -8.72 -21.64 7.83
C ASP A 93 -7.56 -22.28 7.05
N VAL A 94 -7.78 -22.44 5.74
CA VAL A 94 -6.77 -22.95 4.79
C VAL A 94 -6.48 -21.90 3.73
N PHE A 95 -7.55 -21.31 3.16
CA PHE A 95 -7.45 -20.30 2.13
C PHE A 95 -8.70 -19.41 2.15
N ARG A 96 -8.51 -18.13 1.94
CA ARG A 96 -9.58 -17.18 1.66
C ARG A 96 -9.18 -16.28 0.49
N GLY A 97 -10.08 -16.15 -0.49
CA GLY A 97 -9.80 -15.39 -1.70
C GLY A 97 -11.06 -15.18 -2.55
N PHE A 98 -10.86 -15.13 -3.85
CA PHE A 98 -11.87 -14.72 -4.83
C PHE A 98 -11.90 -15.68 -6.01
N VAL A 99 -13.09 -16.01 -6.47
CA VAL A 99 -13.31 -16.88 -7.64
C VAL A 99 -13.00 -16.08 -8.92
N SER A 100 -12.16 -16.63 -9.78
CA SER A 100 -11.82 -16.01 -11.07
C SER A 100 -12.99 -16.04 -12.06
N GLY A 101 -13.74 -17.14 -12.09
CA GLY A 101 -14.87 -17.35 -12.99
C GLY A 101 -15.51 -18.72 -12.80
N TRP A 102 -16.52 -19.01 -13.61
CA TRP A 102 -17.38 -20.19 -13.51
C TRP A 102 -17.33 -21.04 -14.79
N PRO A 103 -16.19 -21.65 -15.14
CA PRO A 103 -16.08 -22.49 -16.34
C PRO A 103 -16.78 -23.82 -16.12
N VAL A 104 -17.78 -24.12 -16.96
CA VAL A 104 -18.55 -25.38 -16.92
C VAL A 104 -17.96 -26.34 -17.95
N THR A 105 -17.63 -27.55 -17.51
CA THR A 105 -17.15 -28.63 -18.37
C THR A 105 -18.16 -29.78 -18.39
N TRP A 106 -18.48 -30.30 -19.56
CA TRP A 106 -19.35 -31.45 -19.78
C TRP A 106 -18.55 -32.62 -20.32
N SER A 107 -18.80 -33.81 -19.81
CA SER A 107 -18.26 -35.02 -20.42
C SER A 107 -18.84 -35.26 -21.82
N GLU A 108 -18.16 -36.06 -22.61
CA GLU A 108 -18.54 -36.39 -24.00
C GLU A 108 -20.00 -36.88 -24.12
N ALA A 109 -20.47 -37.66 -23.14
CA ALA A 109 -21.84 -38.16 -23.14
C ALA A 109 -22.83 -37.22 -22.42
N GLY A 110 -22.40 -36.06 -21.93
CA GLY A 110 -23.22 -35.12 -21.15
C GLY A 110 -23.69 -35.64 -19.79
N LYS A 111 -23.19 -36.79 -19.35
CA LYS A 111 -23.61 -37.44 -18.10
C LYS A 111 -22.89 -36.92 -16.86
N ASP A 112 -21.72 -36.36 -17.04
CA ASP A 112 -20.95 -35.74 -15.96
C ASP A 112 -20.64 -34.30 -16.33
N SER A 113 -20.69 -33.46 -15.30
CA SER A 113 -20.36 -32.04 -15.43
C SER A 113 -19.61 -31.56 -14.21
N THR A 114 -18.62 -30.72 -14.43
CA THR A 114 -17.83 -30.08 -13.38
C THR A 114 -17.69 -28.58 -13.62
N VAL A 115 -17.49 -27.86 -12.53
CA VAL A 115 -17.01 -26.48 -12.55
C VAL A 115 -15.68 -26.45 -11.81
N THR A 116 -14.63 -25.99 -12.50
CA THR A 116 -13.29 -25.86 -11.92
C THR A 116 -13.04 -24.40 -11.58
N LEU A 117 -13.20 -24.03 -10.31
CA LEU A 117 -12.95 -22.68 -9.85
C LEU A 117 -11.45 -22.47 -9.70
N GLN A 118 -10.92 -21.50 -10.43
CA GLN A 118 -9.61 -20.92 -10.15
C GLN A 118 -9.83 -19.74 -9.21
N CYS A 119 -9.07 -19.69 -8.12
CA CYS A 119 -9.20 -18.67 -7.11
C CYS A 119 -7.86 -18.03 -6.83
N PHE A 120 -7.89 -16.78 -6.43
CA PHE A 120 -6.74 -15.98 -6.04
C PHE A 120 -7.04 -15.20 -4.75
N ASP A 121 -6.01 -14.80 -4.03
CA ASP A 121 -6.12 -14.07 -2.78
C ASP A 121 -6.30 -12.54 -2.98
N ALA A 122 -6.15 -11.76 -1.90
CA ALA A 122 -6.30 -10.30 -1.93
C ALA A 122 -5.27 -9.60 -2.83
N LEU A 123 -4.03 -10.10 -2.94
CA LEU A 123 -3.05 -9.55 -3.88
C LEU A 123 -3.52 -9.72 -5.32
N GLY A 124 -4.08 -10.88 -5.67
CA GLY A 124 -4.68 -11.12 -6.99
C GLY A 124 -5.89 -10.23 -7.28
N LEU A 125 -6.68 -9.87 -6.26
CA LEU A 125 -7.79 -8.93 -6.43
C LEU A 125 -7.28 -7.53 -6.81
N MET A 126 -6.25 -7.06 -6.15
CA MET A 126 -5.65 -5.72 -6.35
C MET A 126 -4.68 -5.65 -7.53
N ALA A 127 -4.27 -6.78 -8.11
CA ALA A 127 -3.26 -6.82 -9.17
C ALA A 127 -3.59 -5.99 -10.42
N ASN A 128 -4.89 -5.72 -10.66
CA ASN A 128 -5.35 -4.90 -11.77
C ASN A 128 -5.69 -3.45 -11.36
N GLU A 129 -5.51 -3.10 -10.10
CA GLU A 129 -5.71 -1.74 -9.63
C GLU A 129 -4.41 -0.93 -9.79
N GLN A 130 -4.56 0.37 -10.01
CA GLN A 130 -3.43 1.28 -10.20
C GLN A 130 -3.43 2.34 -9.11
N VAL A 131 -2.25 2.77 -8.73
CA VAL A 131 -2.11 3.97 -7.89
C VAL A 131 -2.52 5.21 -8.70
N PRO A 132 -2.94 6.30 -8.05
CA PRO A 132 -3.30 7.52 -8.75
C PRO A 132 -2.21 8.00 -9.70
N ASN A 133 -2.60 8.40 -10.92
CA ASN A 133 -1.67 9.01 -11.87
C ASN A 133 -1.11 10.35 -11.37
N ASP A 134 -1.87 11.02 -10.55
CA ASP A 134 -1.56 12.31 -9.97
C ASP A 134 -2.09 12.36 -8.53
N TRP A 135 -1.18 12.33 -7.58
CA TRP A 135 -1.50 12.32 -6.16
C TRP A 135 -2.07 13.67 -5.69
N SER A 136 -1.63 14.78 -6.30
CA SER A 136 -2.17 16.11 -5.98
C SER A 136 -3.65 16.20 -6.37
N ASP A 137 -3.99 15.77 -7.59
CA ASP A 137 -5.38 15.71 -8.05
C ASP A 137 -6.23 14.77 -7.18
N TYR A 138 -5.71 13.59 -6.88
CA TYR A 138 -6.41 12.60 -6.05
C TYR A 138 -6.76 13.13 -4.66
N TYR A 139 -5.77 13.67 -3.94
CA TYR A 139 -6.03 14.18 -2.58
C TYR A 139 -6.79 15.48 -2.56
N THR A 140 -6.56 16.37 -3.51
CA THR A 140 -7.37 17.59 -3.65
C THR A 140 -8.85 17.24 -3.81
N ARG A 141 -9.18 16.31 -4.72
CA ARG A 141 -10.57 15.86 -4.94
C ARG A 141 -11.13 15.09 -3.74
N SER A 142 -10.33 14.33 -3.04
CA SER A 142 -10.77 13.57 -1.85
C SER A 142 -11.29 14.48 -0.72
N LEU A 143 -10.83 15.74 -0.68
CA LEU A 143 -11.28 16.76 0.25
C LEU A 143 -12.50 17.54 -0.25
N ALA A 144 -13.09 17.15 -1.39
CA ALA A 144 -14.27 17.76 -1.99
C ALA A 144 -14.17 19.30 -2.11
N PRO A 145 -13.25 19.83 -2.92
CA PRO A 145 -13.08 21.27 -3.07
C PRO A 145 -14.30 21.91 -3.70
N LEU A 146 -14.59 23.13 -3.31
CA LEU A 146 -15.58 23.98 -3.98
C LEU A 146 -15.12 24.38 -5.38
N ARG A 147 -13.82 24.68 -5.52
CA ARG A 147 -13.15 25.08 -6.75
C ARG A 147 -11.77 24.46 -6.83
N PHE A 148 -11.36 24.08 -8.02
CA PHE A 148 -10.05 23.52 -8.25
C PHE A 148 -9.48 23.90 -9.61
N TYR A 149 -8.43 24.71 -9.62
CA TYR A 149 -7.77 25.23 -10.82
C TYR A 149 -6.35 24.64 -10.89
N ARG A 150 -6.14 23.71 -11.78
CA ARG A 150 -4.84 23.02 -11.87
C ARG A 150 -3.74 23.86 -12.49
N GLY A 151 -4.07 24.73 -13.42
CA GLY A 151 -3.11 25.52 -14.18
C GLY A 151 -2.33 24.70 -15.22
N ASN A 152 -2.81 23.49 -15.56
CA ASN A 152 -2.20 22.60 -16.56
C ASN A 152 -3.00 22.54 -17.89
N ASP A 153 -3.84 23.52 -18.12
CA ASP A 153 -4.67 23.60 -19.33
C ASP A 153 -3.84 23.83 -20.58
N SER A 154 -4.43 23.54 -21.75
CA SER A 154 -3.77 23.71 -23.03
C SER A 154 -3.36 25.17 -23.30
N ARG A 155 -2.15 25.37 -23.77
CA ARG A 155 -1.56 26.69 -24.10
C ARG A 155 -2.37 27.51 -25.12
N THR A 156 -3.32 26.90 -25.81
CA THR A 156 -4.06 27.53 -26.90
C THR A 156 -5.37 28.17 -26.46
N THR A 157 -5.88 27.90 -25.27
CA THR A 157 -7.23 28.32 -24.87
C THR A 157 -7.27 29.65 -24.12
N GLY A 158 -6.17 30.10 -23.52
CA GLY A 158 -6.17 31.27 -22.64
C GLY A 158 -7.13 31.16 -21.45
N THR A 159 -7.53 29.94 -21.10
CA THR A 159 -8.53 29.65 -20.07
C THR A 159 -7.95 28.62 -19.12
N ILE A 160 -8.08 28.85 -17.82
CA ILE A 160 -7.78 27.88 -16.78
C ILE A 160 -9.10 27.33 -16.27
N ARG A 161 -9.30 26.03 -16.48
CA ARG A 161 -10.58 25.39 -16.16
C ARG A 161 -10.72 25.11 -14.67
N ASP A 162 -11.92 25.37 -14.16
CA ASP A 162 -12.34 24.78 -12.88
C ASP A 162 -12.59 23.28 -13.09
N GLN A 163 -11.80 22.45 -12.43
CA GLN A 163 -11.87 20.98 -12.54
C GLN A 163 -13.10 20.38 -11.83
N ILE A 164 -13.87 21.19 -11.10
CA ILE A 164 -15.08 20.78 -10.40
C ILE A 164 -16.33 21.19 -11.17
N TYR A 165 -16.36 22.42 -11.66
CA TYR A 165 -17.48 22.97 -12.41
C TYR A 165 -16.98 23.74 -13.63
N ASP A 166 -17.13 23.18 -14.79
CA ASP A 166 -16.64 23.71 -16.09
C ASP A 166 -17.11 25.16 -16.39
N ASN A 167 -18.17 25.60 -15.77
CA ASN A 167 -18.77 26.93 -15.99
C ASN A 167 -18.09 28.09 -15.23
N LEU A 168 -17.09 27.81 -14.41
CA LEU A 168 -16.35 28.79 -13.61
C LEU A 168 -14.87 28.90 -13.98
N SER A 169 -14.55 28.60 -15.22
CA SER A 169 -13.19 28.70 -15.73
C SER A 169 -12.69 30.14 -15.71
N LEU A 170 -11.41 30.31 -15.33
CA LEU A 170 -10.75 31.61 -15.34
C LEU A 170 -10.39 31.97 -16.79
N SER A 171 -10.81 33.11 -17.28
CA SER A 171 -10.38 33.62 -18.58
C SER A 171 -9.22 34.61 -18.39
N THR A 172 -8.12 34.38 -19.12
CA THR A 172 -6.96 35.25 -19.05
C THR A 172 -7.21 36.52 -19.85
N VAL A 173 -6.93 37.68 -19.27
CA VAL A 173 -6.92 38.98 -19.97
C VAL A 173 -5.56 39.24 -20.61
N SER A 174 -4.56 38.44 -20.31
CA SER A 174 -3.19 38.54 -20.86
C SER A 174 -2.98 37.62 -22.05
N THR A 175 -2.26 38.10 -23.03
CA THR A 175 -2.05 37.44 -24.33
C THR A 175 -1.18 36.20 -24.32
N ASN A 176 -0.53 35.84 -23.20
CA ASN A 176 0.34 34.65 -23.12
C ASN A 176 0.46 34.07 -21.69
N PRO A 177 -0.48 33.26 -21.21
CA PRO A 177 -0.20 32.44 -20.05
C PRO A 177 0.89 31.39 -20.40
N THR A 178 1.93 31.34 -19.62
CA THR A 178 2.94 30.27 -19.76
C THR A 178 2.52 29.12 -18.87
N PHE A 179 2.10 28.02 -19.47
CA PHE A 179 1.82 26.78 -18.78
C PHE A 179 3.11 25.94 -18.71
N PHE A 180 3.41 25.38 -17.56
CA PHE A 180 4.57 24.53 -17.35
C PHE A 180 4.09 23.08 -17.10
N GLU A 181 4.87 22.12 -17.51
CA GLU A 181 4.58 20.70 -17.30
C GLU A 181 5.27 20.19 -16.04
N GLN A 182 4.52 19.61 -15.11
CA GLN A 182 4.93 18.84 -13.94
C GLN A 182 5.58 19.55 -12.74
N PRO A 183 5.14 19.25 -11.51
CA PRO A 183 5.74 19.78 -10.31
C PRO A 183 7.04 19.07 -9.99
N SER A 184 8.16 19.78 -10.10
CA SER A 184 9.36 19.41 -9.39
C SER A 184 9.71 20.53 -8.42
N LEU A 185 9.85 20.21 -7.15
CA LEU A 185 10.26 21.17 -6.11
C LEU A 185 11.63 21.79 -6.35
N ALA A 186 12.40 21.24 -7.28
CA ALA A 186 13.79 21.63 -7.44
C ALA A 186 14.01 22.90 -8.25
N ALA A 187 13.11 23.30 -9.16
CA ALA A 187 13.40 24.47 -10.02
C ALA A 187 12.17 25.27 -10.53
N ASN A 188 11.06 24.64 -10.90
CA ASN A 188 9.93 25.37 -11.49
C ASN A 188 8.62 24.69 -11.11
N ILE A 189 7.75 25.37 -10.40
CA ILE A 189 6.36 24.94 -10.34
C ILE A 189 5.76 25.21 -11.72
N PRO A 190 5.18 24.20 -12.39
CA PRO A 190 4.31 24.43 -13.51
C PRO A 190 3.10 25.24 -13.03
N GLY A 191 2.83 26.30 -13.70
CA GLY A 191 1.75 27.17 -13.32
C GLY A 191 1.48 28.19 -14.40
N THR A 192 0.50 29.02 -14.17
CA THR A 192 0.18 30.09 -15.08
C THR A 192 0.65 31.42 -14.52
N SER A 193 1.33 32.21 -15.36
CA SER A 193 1.58 33.62 -15.09
C SER A 193 0.43 34.40 -15.71
N ALA A 194 -0.47 34.92 -14.88
CA ALA A 194 -1.62 35.66 -15.34
C ALA A 194 -1.60 37.09 -14.81
N THR A 195 -1.81 38.04 -15.70
CA THR A 195 -1.80 39.45 -15.33
C THR A 195 -3.08 39.90 -14.65
N VAL A 196 -4.23 39.42 -15.06
CA VAL A 196 -5.51 39.56 -14.37
C VAL A 196 -6.42 38.43 -14.83
N ILE A 197 -7.02 37.71 -13.88
CA ILE A 197 -8.05 36.75 -14.19
C ILE A 197 -9.24 37.09 -13.31
N SER A 198 -10.28 37.67 -13.86
CA SER A 198 -11.52 37.89 -13.14
C SER A 198 -12.63 37.13 -13.81
N TYR A 199 -13.44 36.48 -13.01
CA TYR A 199 -14.62 35.79 -13.46
C TYR A 199 -15.79 36.09 -12.53
N ALA A 200 -16.94 36.48 -13.12
CA ALA A 200 -18.19 36.62 -12.41
C ALA A 200 -19.10 35.45 -12.79
N ALA A 201 -19.37 34.57 -11.88
CA ALA A 201 -20.32 33.49 -12.11
C ALA A 201 -21.75 34.02 -12.20
N THR A 202 -22.44 33.61 -13.24
CA THR A 202 -23.93 33.72 -13.33
C THR A 202 -24.51 32.38 -12.84
N GLY A 203 -24.43 32.10 -11.57
CA GLY A 203 -24.90 30.83 -11.00
C GLY A 203 -25.60 31.01 -9.67
N THR A 204 -26.41 30.05 -9.29
CA THR A 204 -27.09 29.97 -8.00
C THR A 204 -26.07 30.14 -6.86
N ALA A 205 -26.37 31.09 -5.96
CA ALA A 205 -25.60 31.32 -4.77
C ALA A 205 -25.39 29.99 -4.02
N GLN A 206 -24.15 29.59 -3.88
CA GLN A 206 -23.81 28.47 -3.01
C GLN A 206 -24.14 28.87 -1.57
N ALA A 207 -24.62 27.93 -0.77
CA ALA A 207 -24.85 28.17 0.65
C ALA A 207 -23.59 28.76 1.29
N SER A 208 -23.78 29.83 2.08
CA SER A 208 -22.68 30.55 2.71
C SER A 208 -21.87 29.62 3.61
N PRO A 209 -20.62 29.29 3.28
CA PRO A 209 -19.83 28.43 4.13
C PRO A 209 -19.40 29.19 5.40
N ASP A 210 -19.61 28.56 6.55
CA ASP A 210 -19.07 29.03 7.83
C ASP A 210 -17.54 28.82 7.96
N ARG A 211 -16.95 28.17 6.94
CA ARG A 211 -15.55 27.77 6.90
C ARG A 211 -15.06 27.92 5.48
N LEU A 212 -13.87 28.40 5.31
CA LEU A 212 -13.26 28.51 4.00
C LEU A 212 -11.76 28.29 4.12
N SER A 213 -11.21 27.44 3.27
CA SER A 213 -9.78 27.22 3.20
C SER A 213 -9.31 27.29 1.76
N PHE A 214 -8.03 27.60 1.60
CA PHE A 214 -7.32 27.77 0.35
C PHE A 214 -6.05 26.93 0.38
N ALA A 215 -5.69 26.35 -0.75
CA ALA A 215 -4.38 25.73 -0.92
C ALA A 215 -3.90 25.90 -2.36
N CYS A 216 -2.61 26.13 -2.57
CA CYS A 216 -1.98 26.15 -3.88
C CYS A 216 -0.46 25.94 -3.77
N PHE A 217 0.14 25.50 -4.86
CA PHE A 217 1.58 25.61 -5.09
C PHE A 217 1.88 26.93 -5.81
N MET A 218 2.94 27.59 -5.38
CA MET A 218 3.39 28.85 -5.95
C MET A 218 4.86 28.79 -6.32
N ARG A 219 5.21 29.48 -7.39
CA ARG A 219 6.61 29.78 -7.69
C ARG A 219 7.16 30.79 -6.68
N ALA A 220 8.47 30.77 -6.45
CA ALA A 220 9.13 31.77 -5.65
C ALA A 220 8.71 33.20 -6.04
N VAL A 221 8.31 33.96 -5.05
CA VAL A 221 7.96 35.37 -5.25
C VAL A 221 9.22 36.18 -5.13
N THR A 222 9.75 36.63 -6.26
CA THR A 222 10.85 37.59 -6.25
C THR A 222 10.27 38.96 -5.94
N PRO A 223 10.72 39.64 -4.89
CA PRO A 223 10.27 41.01 -4.62
C PRO A 223 10.43 41.88 -5.89
N ASN A 224 9.32 42.39 -6.36
CA ASN A 224 9.27 43.23 -7.56
C ASN A 224 8.73 44.59 -7.14
N THR A 225 9.30 45.66 -7.69
CA THR A 225 8.96 47.03 -7.32
C THR A 225 7.63 47.53 -7.88
N THR A 226 6.90 46.73 -8.64
CA THR A 226 5.72 47.20 -9.39
C THR A 226 4.42 46.48 -9.12
N ASP A 227 4.41 45.21 -8.72
CA ASP A 227 3.19 44.42 -8.73
C ASP A 227 3.07 43.50 -7.50
N ASP A 228 1.93 43.54 -6.83
CA ASP A 228 1.57 42.60 -5.75
C ASP A 228 0.90 41.35 -6.34
N VAL A 229 1.27 40.17 -5.81
CA VAL A 229 0.56 38.93 -6.12
C VAL A 229 -0.68 38.82 -5.25
N TYR A 230 -1.83 38.52 -5.83
CA TYR A 230 -2.99 38.22 -5.01
C TYR A 230 -3.87 37.12 -5.57
N PHE A 231 -4.57 36.45 -4.64
CA PHE A 231 -5.65 35.52 -4.88
C PHE A 231 -6.90 36.03 -4.16
N ASN A 232 -8.02 35.99 -4.83
CA ASN A 232 -9.30 36.38 -4.27
C ASN A 232 -10.37 35.37 -4.65
N TYR A 233 -11.06 34.83 -3.66
CA TYR A 233 -12.27 34.07 -3.85
C TYR A 233 -13.38 34.71 -2.99
N ASP A 234 -14.50 35.05 -3.58
CA ASP A 234 -15.65 35.64 -2.90
C ASP A 234 -16.93 35.08 -3.54
N ASN A 235 -17.81 34.48 -2.75
CA ASN A 235 -19.12 34.02 -3.21
C ASN A 235 -20.26 34.98 -2.85
N GLY A 236 -19.94 36.21 -2.49
CA GLY A 236 -20.87 37.24 -2.05
C GLY A 236 -21.10 37.29 -0.54
N THR A 237 -21.02 36.16 0.14
CA THR A 237 -21.22 36.06 1.59
C THR A 237 -19.95 35.65 2.33
N SER A 238 -19.12 34.86 1.71
CA SER A 238 -17.84 34.40 2.27
C SER A 238 -16.73 34.52 1.24
N GLY A 239 -15.50 34.77 1.68
CA GLY A 239 -14.36 34.90 0.80
C GLY A 239 -13.02 34.78 1.52
N ILE A 240 -11.99 34.46 0.72
CA ILE A 240 -10.57 34.52 1.12
C ILE A 240 -9.86 35.46 0.15
N PHE A 241 -9.13 36.39 0.71
CA PHE A 241 -8.23 37.27 -0.01
C PHE A 241 -6.81 37.10 0.53
N ILE A 242 -5.88 36.84 -0.36
CA ILE A 242 -4.47 36.70 -0.02
C ILE A 242 -3.68 37.62 -0.93
N GLN A 243 -2.89 38.48 -0.35
CA GLN A 243 -1.99 39.38 -1.04
C GLN A 243 -0.56 39.14 -0.57
N ILE A 244 0.36 39.07 -1.52
CA ILE A 244 1.79 39.05 -1.24
C ILE A 244 2.33 40.36 -1.81
N TYR A 245 2.80 41.21 -0.92
CA TYR A 245 3.31 42.53 -1.27
C TYR A 245 4.65 42.45 -2.00
N GLN A 246 5.03 43.54 -2.63
CA GLN A 246 6.30 43.71 -3.35
C GLN A 246 7.54 43.39 -2.50
N ASP A 247 7.45 43.63 -1.19
CA ASP A 247 8.50 43.29 -0.23
C ASP A 247 8.48 41.81 0.24
N GLY A 248 7.51 41.03 -0.27
CA GLY A 248 7.34 39.62 0.09
C GLY A 248 6.49 39.36 1.33
N GLN A 249 5.93 40.39 1.96
CA GLN A 249 5.05 40.20 3.12
C GLN A 249 3.70 39.62 2.69
N TYR A 250 3.15 38.69 3.50
CA TYR A 250 1.79 38.21 3.31
C TYR A 250 0.76 39.09 3.99
N TYR A 251 -0.33 39.34 3.29
CA TYR A 251 -1.55 39.89 3.83
C TYR A 251 -2.71 38.94 3.57
N ILE A 252 -3.41 38.50 4.60
CA ILE A 252 -4.52 37.55 4.47
C ILE A 252 -5.77 38.15 5.08
N GLU A 253 -6.84 38.12 4.32
CA GLU A 253 -8.15 38.58 4.73
C GLU A 253 -9.20 37.50 4.44
N THR A 254 -10.07 37.20 5.39
CA THR A 254 -11.16 36.25 5.23
C THR A 254 -12.50 36.91 5.59
N LYS A 255 -13.56 36.47 4.93
CA LYS A 255 -14.92 36.90 5.17
C LYS A 255 -15.81 35.67 5.31
N PHE A 256 -16.66 35.63 6.31
CA PHE A 256 -17.56 34.51 6.53
C PHE A 256 -19.00 34.99 6.75
N SER A 257 -19.98 34.31 6.10
CA SER A 257 -21.42 34.32 6.38
C SER A 257 -22.01 35.69 6.72
N GLY A 258 -22.03 36.62 5.74
CA GLY A 258 -22.67 37.95 5.92
C GLY A 258 -21.97 38.86 6.93
N GLY A 259 -20.86 38.41 7.47
CA GLY A 259 -20.03 39.17 8.40
C GLY A 259 -18.98 40.02 7.71
N SER A 260 -18.17 40.63 8.51
CA SER A 260 -17.07 41.50 8.13
C SER A 260 -15.92 40.70 7.55
N ARG A 261 -15.06 41.32 6.76
CA ARG A 261 -13.71 40.81 6.50
C ARG A 261 -12.98 40.74 7.83
N GLN A 262 -12.35 39.61 8.05
CA GLN A 262 -11.60 39.34 9.28
C GLN A 262 -10.17 38.97 8.89
N GLY A 263 -9.22 39.40 9.68
CA GLY A 263 -7.81 39.30 9.38
C GLY A 263 -7.34 40.64 8.80
N GLY A 264 -6.18 40.75 8.43
CA GLY A 264 -5.52 41.98 8.03
C GLY A 264 -4.32 42.14 8.90
N GLY A 265 -3.37 41.27 8.72
CA GLY A 265 -2.09 41.33 9.38
C GLY A 265 -1.00 40.92 8.43
N TYR A 266 0.12 41.61 8.49
CA TYR A 266 1.33 41.20 7.82
C TYR A 266 1.89 39.96 8.54
N ILE A 267 2.01 38.86 7.78
CA ILE A 267 2.33 37.56 8.37
C ILE A 267 3.54 37.00 7.66
N GLY A 268 4.74 37.34 8.14
CA GLY A 268 5.98 36.78 7.62
C GLY A 268 6.27 37.13 6.16
N PHE A 269 7.25 36.45 5.56
CA PHE A 269 7.71 36.69 4.19
C PHE A 269 7.55 35.42 3.32
N ALA A 270 7.14 35.59 2.07
CA ALA A 270 7.11 34.54 1.08
C ALA A 270 8.52 34.04 0.75
N PRO A 271 8.71 32.73 0.51
CA PRO A 271 9.97 32.23 -0.01
C PRO A 271 10.34 32.91 -1.33
N SER A 272 11.53 33.50 -1.38
CA SER A 272 12.00 34.27 -2.55
C SER A 272 12.91 33.46 -3.49
N SER A 273 13.35 32.28 -3.10
CA SER A 273 14.32 31.49 -3.86
C SER A 273 13.82 30.12 -4.31
N GLN A 274 12.73 29.64 -3.76
CA GLN A 274 12.20 28.30 -4.03
C GLN A 274 10.69 28.35 -4.19
N SER A 275 10.18 27.44 -5.01
CA SER A 275 8.74 27.16 -5.08
C SER A 275 8.23 26.63 -3.73
N PHE A 276 6.99 26.94 -3.38
CA PHE A 276 6.43 26.59 -2.10
C PHE A 276 4.93 26.27 -2.20
N HIS A 277 4.45 25.48 -1.26
CA HIS A 277 3.02 25.27 -1.05
C HIS A 277 2.51 26.26 -0.01
N MET A 278 1.40 26.91 -0.31
CA MET A 278 0.71 27.80 0.61
C MET A 278 -0.70 27.27 0.87
N ALA A 279 -1.07 27.20 2.14
CA ALA A 279 -2.46 26.97 2.51
C ALA A 279 -2.90 27.96 3.59
N VAL A 280 -4.15 28.39 3.46
CA VAL A 280 -4.83 29.24 4.43
C VAL A 280 -6.08 28.51 4.90
N SER A 281 -6.21 28.32 6.19
CA SER A 281 -7.36 27.69 6.81
C SER A 281 -8.06 28.69 7.72
N GLY A 282 -9.37 28.89 7.52
CA GLY A 282 -10.16 29.84 8.29
C GLY A 282 -11.51 29.28 8.72
N ASN A 283 -12.03 29.78 9.85
CA ASN A 283 -13.39 29.53 10.30
C ASN A 283 -14.02 30.81 10.91
N THR A 284 -15.35 30.79 11.06
CA THR A 284 -16.11 31.93 11.58
C THR A 284 -15.76 32.31 13.01
N ALA A 285 -15.16 31.39 13.76
CA ALA A 285 -15.13 31.56 15.21
C ALA A 285 -13.94 32.40 15.69
N THR A 286 -12.71 32.24 15.14
CA THR A 286 -11.58 32.92 15.76
C THR A 286 -10.27 33.02 14.98
N ASN A 287 -9.93 32.13 14.07
CA ASN A 287 -8.55 32.06 13.60
C ASN A 287 -8.41 31.83 12.09
N VAL A 288 -7.54 32.60 11.50
CA VAL A 288 -6.95 32.31 10.18
C VAL A 288 -5.56 31.76 10.39
N VAL A 289 -5.29 30.59 9.87
CA VAL A 289 -4.00 29.91 10.00
C VAL A 289 -3.33 29.85 8.66
N LEU A 290 -2.09 30.34 8.57
CA LEU A 290 -1.24 30.23 7.40
C LEU A 290 -0.28 29.04 7.55
N TYR A 291 -0.18 28.25 6.50
CA TYR A 291 0.78 27.17 6.35
C TYR A 291 1.67 27.41 5.13
N ILE A 292 2.97 27.19 5.28
CA ILE A 292 3.94 27.17 4.19
C ILE A 292 4.65 25.83 4.21
N ASN A 293 4.66 25.15 3.06
CA ASN A 293 5.26 23.83 2.90
C ASN A 293 4.80 22.82 3.97
N GLY A 294 3.49 22.83 4.23
CA GLY A 294 2.88 21.95 5.23
C GLY A 294 3.04 22.41 6.69
N GLN A 295 3.90 23.39 6.97
CA GLN A 295 4.18 23.86 8.33
C GLN A 295 3.35 25.09 8.67
N GLN A 296 2.75 25.08 9.85
CA GLN A 296 2.04 26.25 10.37
C GLN A 296 3.02 27.38 10.69
N ILE A 297 2.79 28.54 10.07
CA ILE A 297 3.63 29.72 10.26
C ILE A 297 3.07 30.61 11.37
N THR A 298 1.75 30.84 11.39
CA THR A 298 1.12 31.70 12.38
C THR A 298 -0.38 31.46 12.50
N ASN A 299 -0.91 31.92 13.64
CA ASN A 299 -2.33 32.12 13.91
C ASN A 299 -2.59 33.61 14.04
N THR A 300 -3.55 34.16 13.29
CA THR A 300 -4.03 35.52 13.48
C THR A 300 -5.37 35.51 14.20
N THR A 301 -5.47 36.32 15.26
CA THR A 301 -6.76 36.62 15.89
C THR A 301 -7.46 37.70 15.12
N ASN A 302 -8.75 37.52 14.90
CA ASN A 302 -9.57 38.36 14.04
C ASN A 302 -10.01 39.67 14.72
N SER A 303 -9.90 40.78 14.00
CA SER A 303 -10.64 42.02 14.31
C SER A 303 -11.66 42.29 13.19
N SER A 304 -12.87 42.67 13.56
CA SER A 304 -14.01 42.69 12.65
C SER A 304 -14.33 44.06 12.06
N SER A 305 -14.58 44.14 10.75
CA SER A 305 -15.34 45.21 10.12
C SER A 305 -16.21 44.65 8.98
N ALA A 306 -17.50 45.03 8.91
CA ALA A 306 -18.51 44.38 8.09
C ALA A 306 -18.44 44.72 6.59
N ARG A 307 -18.49 43.68 5.71
CA ARG A 307 -18.97 43.85 4.34
C ARG A 307 -20.39 43.28 4.17
N THR A 308 -21.29 44.11 3.81
CA THR A 308 -22.65 43.73 3.40
C THR A 308 -22.72 43.79 1.87
N GLY A 309 -23.14 42.69 1.24
CA GLY A 309 -23.42 42.67 -0.19
C GLY A 309 -23.52 41.24 -0.72
N SER A 310 -24.56 40.94 -1.46
CA SER A 310 -24.72 39.72 -2.25
C SER A 310 -24.11 39.93 -3.62
N ASN A 311 -22.82 39.67 -3.79
CA ASN A 311 -22.19 39.69 -5.11
C ASN A 311 -22.19 38.26 -5.70
N PRO A 312 -22.22 38.12 -7.02
CA PRO A 312 -22.00 36.81 -7.63
C PRO A 312 -20.63 36.23 -7.24
N GLU A 313 -20.54 34.93 -7.31
CA GLU A 313 -19.26 34.23 -7.03
C GLU A 313 -18.15 34.72 -7.94
N LYS A 314 -16.97 34.97 -7.38
CA LYS A 314 -15.82 35.55 -8.05
C LYS A 314 -14.56 34.84 -7.64
N ALA A 315 -13.73 34.46 -8.62
CA ALA A 315 -12.37 34.00 -8.40
C ALA A 315 -11.41 34.85 -9.22
N GLU A 316 -10.37 35.40 -8.59
CA GLU A 316 -9.37 36.26 -9.23
C GLU A 316 -7.98 35.85 -8.80
N VAL A 317 -7.06 35.88 -9.75
CA VAL A 317 -5.62 35.74 -9.52
C VAL A 317 -4.89 36.83 -10.30
N GLN A 318 -3.95 37.51 -9.65
CA GLN A 318 -3.11 38.50 -10.33
C GLN A 318 -1.61 38.24 -10.03
N PHE A 319 -0.78 38.37 -11.05
CA PHE A 319 0.68 38.29 -11.01
C PHE A 319 1.23 37.04 -10.34
N ALA A 320 0.43 35.95 -10.27
CA ALA A 320 0.82 34.70 -9.65
C ALA A 320 1.24 33.65 -10.68
N ASN A 321 2.29 32.93 -10.38
CA ASN A 321 2.56 31.63 -10.97
C ASN A 321 2.11 30.57 -9.96
N PHE A 322 1.09 29.78 -10.31
CA PHE A 322 0.49 28.83 -9.39
C PHE A 322 0.16 27.50 -10.07
N GLN A 323 0.01 26.48 -9.24
CA GLN A 323 -0.54 25.18 -9.60
C GLN A 323 -1.44 24.68 -8.49
N ASP A 324 -2.47 23.91 -8.87
CA ASP A 324 -3.38 23.23 -7.94
C ASP A 324 -4.02 24.18 -6.93
N TRP A 325 -4.48 25.35 -7.42
CA TRP A 325 -5.25 26.26 -6.59
C TRP A 325 -6.63 25.68 -6.29
N SER A 326 -6.87 25.42 -5.03
CA SER A 326 -8.09 24.80 -4.53
C SER A 326 -8.72 25.60 -3.40
N ILE A 327 -10.07 25.61 -3.39
CA ILE A 327 -10.90 26.29 -2.39
C ILE A 327 -11.81 25.25 -1.77
N TYR A 328 -11.88 25.22 -0.45
CA TYR A 328 -12.65 24.24 0.31
C TYR A 328 -13.66 24.87 1.26
N ASN A 329 -14.86 24.27 1.35
CA ASN A 329 -15.87 24.60 2.37
C ASN A 329 -15.61 23.80 3.67
N LEU A 330 -14.39 23.86 4.15
CA LEU A 330 -13.98 23.21 5.41
C LEU A 330 -12.78 23.95 6.03
N THR A 331 -12.52 23.72 7.31
CA THR A 331 -11.29 24.13 7.95
C THR A 331 -10.26 23.03 7.72
N LEU A 332 -9.24 23.29 6.90
CA LEU A 332 -8.15 22.34 6.71
C LEU A 332 -7.36 22.16 8.00
N SER A 333 -7.22 20.92 8.45
CA SER A 333 -6.32 20.58 9.52
C SER A 333 -4.85 20.58 9.05
N SER A 334 -3.90 20.68 9.98
CA SER A 334 -2.48 20.57 9.63
C SER A 334 -2.13 19.25 8.93
N ALA A 335 -2.81 18.15 9.29
CA ALA A 335 -2.63 16.86 8.62
C ALA A 335 -3.09 16.89 7.16
N GLN A 336 -4.24 17.52 6.88
CA GLN A 336 -4.74 17.67 5.51
C GLN A 336 -3.85 18.61 4.67
N VAL A 337 -3.36 19.70 5.27
CA VAL A 337 -2.41 20.60 4.59
C VAL A 337 -1.10 19.88 4.27
N ASN A 338 -0.56 19.11 5.21
CA ASN A 338 0.61 18.26 4.98
C ASN A 338 0.36 17.22 3.87
N LEU A 339 -0.83 16.63 3.84
CA LEU A 339 -1.21 15.68 2.82
C LEU A 339 -1.21 16.33 1.41
N LEU A 340 -1.81 17.52 1.27
CA LEU A 340 -1.80 18.27 0.00
C LEU A 340 -0.39 18.66 -0.42
N TYR A 341 0.43 19.14 0.51
CA TYR A 341 1.82 19.49 0.26
C TYR A 341 2.63 18.28 -0.22
N ASN A 342 2.57 17.17 0.51
CA ASN A 342 3.30 15.95 0.16
C ASN A 342 2.83 15.37 -1.17
N ALA A 343 1.54 15.40 -1.44
CA ALA A 343 0.95 14.95 -2.69
C ALA A 343 1.47 15.73 -3.90
N GLY A 344 1.50 17.06 -3.81
CA GLY A 344 1.99 17.89 -4.90
C GLY A 344 3.50 17.86 -5.07
N THR A 345 4.25 17.47 -4.03
CA THR A 345 5.70 17.28 -4.12
C THR A 345 6.08 15.86 -4.58
N GLY A 346 5.13 14.94 -4.60
CA GLY A 346 5.38 13.53 -4.88
C GLY A 346 6.22 12.83 -3.80
N ARG A 347 6.33 13.42 -2.60
CA ARG A 347 7.20 12.92 -1.54
C ARG A 347 6.46 12.81 -0.22
N PHE A 348 6.18 11.56 0.18
CA PHE A 348 5.64 11.25 1.50
C PHE A 348 6.74 10.58 2.34
N SER A 349 7.33 11.30 3.28
CA SER A 349 8.24 10.70 4.26
C SER A 349 7.42 9.96 5.31
N GLU A 350 7.31 8.65 5.16
CA GLU A 350 6.46 7.81 6.00
C GLU A 350 7.06 6.40 6.19
N THR A 351 6.61 5.71 7.23
CA THR A 351 7.02 4.32 7.45
C THR A 351 6.41 3.39 6.40
N SER A 352 7.02 2.21 6.20
CA SER A 352 6.52 1.19 5.28
C SER A 352 5.07 0.79 5.56
N SER A 353 4.69 0.64 6.84
CA SER A 353 3.31 0.33 7.23
C SER A 353 2.33 1.46 6.91
N ALA A 354 2.73 2.72 7.11
CA ALA A 354 1.90 3.88 6.76
C ALA A 354 1.73 3.99 5.23
N ARG A 355 2.81 3.74 4.46
CA ARG A 355 2.78 3.69 3.00
C ARG A 355 1.82 2.61 2.51
N LEU A 356 1.90 1.39 3.01
CA LEU A 356 0.99 0.30 2.63
C LEU A 356 -0.46 0.64 2.98
N THR A 357 -0.71 1.22 4.16
CA THR A 357 -2.06 1.67 4.55
C THR A 357 -2.61 2.68 3.56
N ARG A 358 -1.79 3.62 3.11
CA ARG A 358 -2.18 4.61 2.13
C ARG A 358 -2.43 3.99 0.74
N LEU A 359 -1.58 3.08 0.28
CA LEU A 359 -1.77 2.36 -0.98
C LEU A 359 -3.07 1.54 -0.97
N VAL A 360 -3.36 0.80 0.11
CA VAL A 360 -4.65 0.12 0.29
C VAL A 360 -5.81 1.11 0.24
N GLY A 361 -5.65 2.27 0.85
CA GLY A 361 -6.68 3.34 0.83
C GLY A 361 -7.01 3.89 -0.55
N THR A 362 -6.19 3.65 -1.57
CA THR A 362 -6.50 3.98 -2.98
C THR A 362 -7.25 2.88 -3.70
N THR A 363 -7.34 1.70 -3.10
CA THR A 363 -8.03 0.53 -3.65
C THR A 363 -9.43 0.39 -3.06
N SER A 364 -10.18 -0.54 -3.61
CA SER A 364 -11.47 -0.94 -3.05
C SER A 364 -11.34 -1.97 -1.92
N PHE A 365 -10.13 -2.45 -1.62
CA PHE A 365 -9.89 -3.43 -0.55
C PHE A 365 -9.95 -2.76 0.82
N SER A 366 -10.57 -3.44 1.80
CA SER A 366 -10.75 -2.85 3.12
C SER A 366 -9.48 -2.90 3.98
N SER A 367 -9.08 -1.76 4.52
CA SER A 367 -7.98 -1.68 5.48
C SER A 367 -8.19 -2.51 6.76
N SER A 368 -9.45 -2.86 7.10
CA SER A 368 -9.75 -3.75 8.23
C SER A 368 -9.32 -5.21 7.99
N LEU A 369 -9.03 -5.58 6.75
CA LEU A 369 -8.46 -6.88 6.36
C LEU A 369 -6.94 -6.81 6.16
N CYS A 370 -6.28 -5.81 6.75
CA CYS A 370 -4.84 -5.61 6.69
C CYS A 370 -4.20 -5.71 8.07
N SER A 371 -3.00 -6.25 8.12
CA SER A 371 -2.16 -6.32 9.32
C SER A 371 -0.72 -5.95 8.95
N PHE A 372 -0.36 -4.69 9.15
CA PHE A 372 0.97 -4.20 8.81
C PHE A 372 1.77 -3.95 10.08
N THR A 373 2.82 -4.73 10.28
CA THR A 373 3.72 -4.55 11.42
C THR A 373 4.36 -3.16 11.34
N ALA A 374 4.25 -2.40 12.42
CA ALA A 374 4.89 -1.10 12.48
C ALA A 374 6.42 -1.28 12.43
N SER A 375 7.06 -0.62 11.47
CA SER A 375 8.52 -0.54 11.41
C SER A 375 8.97 0.88 11.71
N PRO A 376 9.82 1.09 12.69
CA PRO A 376 10.43 2.40 12.94
C PRO A 376 11.65 2.67 12.04
N VAL A 377 12.08 1.70 11.21
CA VAL A 377 13.43 1.69 10.64
C VAL A 377 13.48 2.22 9.22
N ALA A 378 12.46 1.94 8.39
CA ALA A 378 12.46 2.38 7.00
C ALA A 378 11.51 3.55 6.80
N THR A 379 12.06 4.68 6.33
CA THR A 379 11.28 5.82 5.86
C THR A 379 11.36 5.86 4.36
N VAL A 380 10.23 5.70 3.70
CA VAL A 380 10.10 5.76 2.24
C VAL A 380 9.59 7.14 1.84
N SER A 381 10.10 7.70 0.77
CA SER A 381 9.77 9.07 0.37
C SER A 381 9.08 9.18 -0.99
N GLU A 382 9.57 8.52 -2.00
CA GLU A 382 8.97 8.60 -3.33
C GLU A 382 7.77 7.67 -3.46
N ILE A 383 6.82 8.04 -4.30
CA ILE A 383 5.64 7.25 -4.62
C ILE A 383 5.51 7.13 -6.13
N GLY A 384 5.22 5.92 -6.59
CA GLY A 384 4.87 5.68 -7.98
C GLY A 384 3.58 6.41 -8.37
N SER A 385 3.44 6.71 -9.63
CA SER A 385 2.24 7.28 -10.22
C SER A 385 1.82 6.48 -11.44
N GLY A 386 0.55 6.10 -11.52
CA GLY A 386 0.01 5.31 -12.63
C GLY A 386 0.56 3.88 -12.75
N THR A 387 1.30 3.41 -11.76
CA THR A 387 1.82 2.04 -11.67
C THR A 387 0.80 1.11 -11.03
N GLY A 388 1.01 -0.19 -11.10
CA GLY A 388 0.16 -1.17 -10.40
C GLY A 388 0.31 -1.06 -8.89
N VAL A 389 -0.79 -1.17 -8.15
CA VAL A 389 -0.78 -1.10 -6.68
C VAL A 389 0.07 -2.21 -6.06
N VAL A 390 -0.04 -3.45 -6.55
CA VAL A 390 0.70 -4.60 -6.00
C VAL A 390 2.22 -4.45 -6.19
N PRO A 391 2.75 -4.10 -7.37
CA PRO A 391 4.17 -3.78 -7.53
C PRO A 391 4.66 -2.68 -6.58
N GLU A 392 3.88 -1.62 -6.37
CA GLU A 392 4.23 -0.57 -5.41
C GLU A 392 4.26 -1.09 -3.97
N MET A 393 3.30 -1.95 -3.59
CA MET A 393 3.30 -2.58 -2.26
C MET A 393 4.52 -3.51 -2.07
N GLN A 394 4.89 -4.25 -3.11
CA GLN A 394 6.07 -5.12 -3.09
C GLN A 394 7.36 -4.29 -2.95
N LEU A 395 7.47 -3.19 -3.69
CA LEU A 395 8.61 -2.27 -3.58
C LEU A 395 8.74 -1.64 -2.18
N VAL A 396 7.60 -1.38 -1.50
CA VAL A 396 7.60 -0.96 -0.09
C VAL A 396 8.10 -2.08 0.82
N ALA A 397 7.68 -3.33 0.58
CA ALA A 397 8.15 -4.49 1.34
C ALA A 397 9.66 -4.73 1.14
N ASP A 398 10.16 -4.59 -0.10
CA ASP A 398 11.60 -4.66 -0.41
C ASP A 398 12.37 -3.55 0.31
N SER A 399 11.83 -2.32 0.32
CA SER A 399 12.44 -1.20 1.05
C SER A 399 12.54 -1.43 2.55
N GLU A 400 11.61 -2.21 3.11
CA GLU A 400 11.63 -2.65 4.52
C GLU A 400 12.58 -3.85 4.75
N GLY A 401 12.89 -4.63 3.71
CA GLY A 401 13.45 -5.98 3.85
C GLY A 401 12.45 -6.92 4.53
N GLY A 402 11.16 -6.65 4.37
CA GLY A 402 10.05 -7.34 4.99
C GLY A 402 9.36 -8.33 4.06
N ASN A 403 8.31 -8.97 4.56
CA ASN A 403 7.54 -9.98 3.84
C ASN A 403 6.08 -9.53 3.72
N LEU A 404 5.62 -9.32 2.48
CA LEU A 404 4.23 -8.99 2.16
C LEU A 404 3.52 -10.23 1.63
N TYR A 405 2.46 -10.67 2.28
CA TYR A 405 1.71 -11.87 1.90
C TYR A 405 0.25 -11.80 2.37
N VAL A 406 -0.57 -12.74 1.92
CA VAL A 406 -1.93 -12.93 2.42
C VAL A 406 -1.99 -14.16 3.30
N SER A 407 -2.46 -14.01 4.54
CA SER A 407 -2.62 -15.11 5.49
C SER A 407 -3.70 -16.09 5.05
N LYS A 408 -3.74 -17.28 5.63
CA LYS A 408 -4.79 -18.30 5.35
C LYS A 408 -6.21 -17.81 5.64
N SER A 409 -6.37 -16.79 6.50
CA SER A 409 -7.66 -16.15 6.78
C SER A 409 -8.01 -15.00 5.85
N GLY A 410 -7.15 -14.68 4.87
CA GLY A 410 -7.38 -13.63 3.88
C GLY A 410 -6.96 -12.23 4.32
N VAL A 411 -6.12 -12.11 5.35
CA VAL A 411 -5.58 -10.83 5.83
C VAL A 411 -4.31 -10.50 5.06
N LEU A 412 -4.28 -9.35 4.41
CA LEU A 412 -3.07 -8.80 3.79
C LEU A 412 -2.09 -8.38 4.89
N THR A 413 -0.92 -9.01 4.92
CA THR A 413 0.01 -8.91 6.05
C THR A 413 1.38 -8.43 5.57
N LEU A 414 1.93 -7.42 6.26
CA LEU A 414 3.36 -7.09 6.20
C LEU A 414 4.01 -7.53 7.51
N THR A 415 4.98 -8.44 7.41
CA THR A 415 5.91 -8.73 8.50
C THR A 415 7.22 -8.00 8.23
N ALA A 416 7.49 -6.93 8.98
CA ALA A 416 8.73 -6.18 8.85
C ALA A 416 9.95 -7.07 9.16
N ARG A 417 11.12 -6.74 8.57
CA ARG A 417 12.35 -7.55 8.75
C ARG A 417 12.68 -7.87 10.21
N ARG A 418 12.48 -6.93 11.13
CA ARG A 418 12.72 -7.12 12.56
C ARG A 418 11.65 -8.01 13.21
N ALA A 419 10.42 -7.96 12.72
CA ALA A 419 9.31 -8.72 13.29
C ALA A 419 9.49 -10.22 13.12
N VAL A 420 10.18 -10.68 12.10
CA VAL A 420 10.54 -12.10 11.93
C VAL A 420 11.28 -12.67 13.14
N PHE A 421 11.99 -11.84 13.91
CA PHE A 421 12.74 -12.25 15.10
C PHE A 421 12.00 -11.99 16.42
N THR A 422 10.96 -11.16 16.41
CA THR A 422 10.26 -10.72 17.63
C THR A 422 8.80 -11.17 17.69
N ASP A 423 8.18 -11.44 16.54
CA ASP A 423 6.82 -11.99 16.51
C ASP A 423 6.79 -13.40 17.14
N THR A 424 5.76 -13.66 17.93
CA THR A 424 5.64 -14.89 18.72
C THR A 424 5.73 -16.15 17.86
N ARG A 425 5.16 -16.13 16.64
CA ARG A 425 5.14 -17.31 15.76
C ARG A 425 6.48 -17.53 15.04
N SER A 426 7.11 -16.45 14.60
CA SER A 426 8.40 -16.51 13.91
C SER A 426 9.59 -16.63 14.87
N ALA A 427 9.45 -16.15 16.11
CA ALA A 427 10.49 -16.26 17.13
C ALA A 427 10.51 -17.61 17.85
N ASN A 428 9.35 -18.24 18.05
CA ASN A 428 9.23 -19.50 18.77
C ASN A 428 8.88 -20.66 17.83
N VAL A 429 9.41 -21.84 18.14
CA VAL A 429 9.16 -23.06 17.36
C VAL A 429 7.69 -23.46 17.47
N GLN A 430 6.99 -23.49 16.35
CA GLN A 430 5.58 -23.90 16.24
C GLN A 430 5.44 -25.41 16.04
N ALA A 431 6.39 -26.05 15.36
CA ALA A 431 6.41 -27.49 15.16
C ALA A 431 7.85 -28.00 15.00
N THR A 432 8.04 -29.28 15.34
CA THR A 432 9.24 -30.03 14.99
C THR A 432 8.88 -31.05 13.91
N ILE A 433 9.58 -30.98 12.79
CA ILE A 433 9.44 -31.87 11.62
C ILE A 433 10.63 -32.80 11.60
N GLN A 434 10.42 -34.09 11.74
CA GLN A 434 11.51 -35.08 11.88
C GLN A 434 11.19 -36.44 11.28
N ASP A 435 12.20 -37.22 11.03
CA ASP A 435 12.11 -38.60 10.49
C ASP A 435 11.88 -39.66 11.55
N THR A 436 12.19 -39.38 12.82
CA THR A 436 12.11 -40.35 13.92
C THR A 436 11.33 -39.79 15.12
N GLY A 437 10.87 -40.65 16.03
CA GLY A 437 10.16 -40.20 17.24
C GLY A 437 8.67 -39.91 17.03
N SER A 438 8.10 -39.07 17.92
CA SER A 438 6.67 -38.77 18.01
C SER A 438 6.27 -37.39 17.46
N ALA A 439 7.22 -36.63 16.92
CA ALA A 439 6.91 -35.34 16.31
C ALA A 439 6.39 -35.51 14.88
N LEU A 440 6.01 -34.39 14.26
CA LEU A 440 5.47 -34.36 12.90
C LEU A 440 6.46 -34.99 11.91
N LYS A 441 6.01 -36.01 11.19
CA LYS A 441 6.88 -36.73 10.25
C LYS A 441 6.70 -36.17 8.84
N TYR A 442 7.82 -36.21 8.08
CA TYR A 442 7.78 -35.97 6.65
C TYR A 442 7.87 -37.29 5.86
N GLY A 443 7.62 -37.23 4.55
CA GLY A 443 7.71 -38.36 3.64
C GLY A 443 9.11 -39.01 3.62
N THR A 444 9.22 -40.11 2.92
CA THR A 444 10.45 -40.97 2.96
C THR A 444 11.67 -40.33 2.34
N GLU A 445 11.50 -39.41 1.42
CA GLU A 445 12.59 -38.73 0.70
C GLU A 445 12.66 -37.26 1.10
N VAL A 446 13.86 -36.78 1.35
CA VAL A 446 14.18 -35.37 1.52
C VAL A 446 15.53 -35.10 0.87
N GLU A 447 15.57 -34.09 0.03
CA GLU A 447 16.80 -33.60 -0.57
C GLU A 447 17.29 -32.39 0.22
N ILE A 448 18.54 -32.44 0.65
CA ILE A 448 19.23 -31.33 1.30
C ILE A 448 20.44 -31.00 0.44
N SER A 449 20.41 -29.87 -0.24
CA SER A 449 21.51 -29.38 -1.04
C SER A 449 22.37 -28.37 -0.27
N TYR A 450 23.64 -28.29 -0.60
CA TYR A 450 24.57 -27.29 -0.10
C TYR A 450 25.33 -26.74 -1.27
N ASP A 451 24.77 -25.69 -1.87
CA ASP A 451 25.21 -25.09 -3.13
C ASP A 451 25.24 -23.56 -3.01
N ALA A 452 25.72 -22.91 -4.06
CA ALA A 452 25.83 -21.46 -4.11
C ALA A 452 24.60 -20.76 -4.74
N ASP A 453 23.55 -21.49 -5.09
CA ASP A 453 22.38 -20.92 -5.79
C ASP A 453 21.72 -19.82 -4.95
N ASN A 454 21.69 -20.03 -3.65
CA ASN A 454 21.11 -19.08 -2.69
C ASN A 454 22.15 -18.15 -2.05
N LEU A 455 23.38 -18.11 -2.53
CA LEU A 455 24.40 -17.19 -2.04
C LEU A 455 24.23 -15.81 -2.69
N LYS A 456 24.17 -14.76 -1.89
CA LYS A 456 24.25 -13.34 -2.32
C LYS A 456 25.26 -12.62 -1.44
N ASN A 457 26.50 -12.60 -1.88
CA ASN A 457 27.62 -12.07 -1.11
C ASN A 457 28.11 -10.68 -1.57
N ASP A 458 27.39 -10.10 -2.52
CA ASP A 458 27.59 -8.74 -3.03
C ASP A 458 26.21 -8.11 -3.19
N VAL A 459 25.80 -7.27 -2.24
CA VAL A 459 24.47 -6.69 -2.15
C VAL A 459 24.52 -5.21 -2.44
N THR A 460 23.79 -4.80 -3.45
CA THR A 460 23.61 -3.40 -3.84
C THR A 460 22.18 -2.97 -3.56
N ILE A 461 22.03 -1.85 -2.85
CA ILE A 461 20.73 -1.20 -2.60
C ILE A 461 20.71 0.15 -3.31
N ASN A 462 19.77 0.31 -4.23
CA ASN A 462 19.43 1.62 -4.78
C ASN A 462 18.39 2.31 -3.91
N PHE A 463 18.57 3.61 -3.68
CA PHE A 463 17.63 4.43 -2.91
C PHE A 463 17.36 5.77 -3.61
N THR A 464 16.35 6.49 -3.17
CA THR A 464 15.85 7.69 -3.85
C THR A 464 16.93 8.76 -4.04
N GLY A 465 16.91 9.44 -5.21
CA GLY A 465 17.89 10.47 -5.57
C GLY A 465 19.17 9.90 -6.19
N ASP A 466 19.07 8.80 -6.91
CA ASP A 466 20.16 8.08 -7.60
C ASP A 466 21.29 7.63 -6.65
N GLY A 467 20.94 7.43 -5.38
CA GLY A 467 21.87 6.96 -4.38
C GLY A 467 22.03 5.44 -4.42
N GLN A 468 23.24 4.97 -4.14
CA GLN A 468 23.58 3.56 -4.11
C GLN A 468 24.43 3.23 -2.89
N VAL A 469 24.15 2.10 -2.25
CA VAL A 469 25.00 1.49 -1.21
C VAL A 469 25.34 0.06 -1.61
N VAL A 470 26.60 -0.32 -1.42
CA VAL A 470 27.09 -1.68 -1.71
C VAL A 470 27.71 -2.25 -0.44
N GLN A 471 27.31 -3.48 -0.10
CA GLN A 471 27.90 -4.27 0.99
C GLN A 471 28.34 -5.62 0.45
N THR A 472 29.55 -6.07 0.84
CA THR A 472 30.15 -7.31 0.35
C THR A 472 30.70 -8.17 1.47
N ASN A 473 30.55 -9.49 1.33
CA ASN A 473 31.24 -10.47 2.18
C ASN A 473 32.51 -10.97 1.45
N THR A 474 33.63 -10.30 1.71
CA THR A 474 34.91 -10.60 1.05
C THR A 474 35.40 -12.04 1.29
N THR A 475 35.07 -12.66 2.44
CA THR A 475 35.45 -14.03 2.76
C THR A 475 34.75 -15.03 1.84
N THR A 476 33.44 -14.89 1.66
CA THR A 476 32.68 -15.79 0.78
C THR A 476 32.96 -15.51 -0.70
N ILE A 477 33.22 -14.23 -1.07
CA ILE A 477 33.69 -13.90 -2.42
C ILE A 477 35.01 -14.58 -2.73
N ALA A 478 35.98 -14.57 -1.81
CA ALA A 478 37.26 -15.22 -2.00
C ALA A 478 37.13 -16.75 -2.11
N GLY A 479 36.16 -17.36 -1.40
CA GLY A 479 35.95 -18.81 -1.39
C GLY A 479 35.12 -19.34 -2.56
N PHE A 480 34.10 -18.59 -3.01
CA PHE A 480 33.05 -19.08 -3.91
C PHE A 480 32.81 -18.18 -5.13
N GLY A 481 33.51 -17.07 -5.24
CA GLY A 481 33.25 -16.05 -6.26
C GLY A 481 32.13 -15.06 -5.85
N ALA A 482 32.01 -13.96 -6.61
CA ALA A 482 30.97 -12.97 -6.39
C ALA A 482 29.61 -13.46 -6.91
N SER A 483 28.60 -13.33 -6.08
CA SER A 483 27.19 -13.51 -6.44
C SER A 483 26.42 -12.26 -6.03
N SER A 484 26.17 -11.39 -7.02
CA SER A 484 25.62 -10.06 -6.80
C SER A 484 24.09 -10.07 -6.82
N THR A 485 23.48 -9.18 -6.04
CA THR A 485 22.06 -8.86 -6.08
C THR A 485 21.87 -7.34 -6.03
N LEU A 486 20.89 -6.86 -6.77
CA LEU A 486 20.46 -5.47 -6.78
C LEU A 486 19.03 -5.39 -6.25
N ILE A 487 18.80 -4.55 -5.26
CA ILE A 487 17.46 -4.30 -4.70
C ILE A 487 17.13 -2.82 -4.92
N GLU A 488 16.07 -2.58 -5.66
CA GLU A 488 15.48 -1.27 -5.84
C GLU A 488 14.61 -0.92 -4.63
N THR A 489 14.73 0.31 -4.12
CA THR A 489 13.97 0.73 -2.94
C THR A 489 13.46 2.15 -3.04
N GLN A 490 12.47 2.47 -2.20
CA GLN A 490 11.96 3.83 -1.98
C GLN A 490 12.57 4.48 -0.72
N LEU A 491 13.66 3.95 -0.19
CA LEU A 491 14.33 4.51 0.99
C LEU A 491 14.84 5.93 0.71
N ASN A 492 14.78 6.79 1.71
CA ASN A 492 15.14 8.21 1.57
C ASN A 492 16.51 8.58 2.16
N SER A 493 17.25 7.60 2.67
CA SER A 493 18.55 7.88 3.28
C SER A 493 19.58 6.80 3.03
N PRO A 494 20.86 7.18 2.87
CA PRO A 494 21.96 6.22 2.73
C PRO A 494 22.12 5.35 3.99
N THR A 495 21.77 5.86 5.18
CA THR A 495 21.84 5.08 6.42
C THR A 495 20.83 3.92 6.38
N SER A 496 19.58 4.19 6.04
CA SER A 496 18.56 3.14 5.93
C SER A 496 18.89 2.12 4.84
N ALA A 497 19.45 2.58 3.71
CA ALA A 497 19.92 1.70 2.64
C ALA A 497 21.09 0.82 3.09
N ASN A 498 22.03 1.37 3.85
CA ASN A 498 23.15 0.61 4.42
C ASN A 498 22.68 -0.43 5.44
N ASP A 499 21.71 -0.08 6.28
CA ASP A 499 21.13 -1.03 7.25
C ASP A 499 20.42 -2.17 6.53
N LEU A 500 19.71 -1.90 5.44
CA LEU A 500 19.07 -2.93 4.62
C LEU A 500 20.14 -3.81 3.92
N ALA A 501 21.16 -3.21 3.29
CA ALA A 501 22.24 -3.96 2.65
C ALA A 501 22.95 -4.88 3.62
N THR A 502 23.22 -4.39 4.85
CA THR A 502 23.84 -5.17 5.92
C THR A 502 22.94 -6.32 6.38
N TYR A 503 21.63 -6.08 6.51
CA TYR A 503 20.67 -7.13 6.85
C TYR A 503 20.62 -8.22 5.78
N GLU A 504 20.50 -7.83 4.51
CA GLU A 504 20.46 -8.76 3.38
C GLU A 504 21.76 -9.57 3.28
N LEU A 505 22.90 -8.92 3.38
CA LEU A 505 24.19 -9.61 3.39
C LEU A 505 24.31 -10.57 4.58
N GLY A 506 23.81 -10.18 5.75
CA GLY A 506 23.80 -11.03 6.94
C GLY A 506 22.94 -12.29 6.79
N THR A 507 21.86 -12.21 6.02
CA THR A 507 20.95 -13.35 5.80
C THR A 507 21.33 -14.22 4.60
N GLN A 508 22.06 -13.66 3.61
CA GLN A 508 22.30 -14.27 2.31
C GLN A 508 23.79 -14.42 1.95
N GLY A 509 24.65 -13.72 2.67
CA GLY A 509 26.09 -13.65 2.36
C GLY A 509 26.91 -14.89 2.72
N ALA A 510 26.28 -15.92 3.28
CA ALA A 510 26.91 -17.21 3.61
C ALA A 510 26.16 -18.37 2.97
N LEU A 511 26.87 -19.49 2.77
CA LEU A 511 26.21 -20.72 2.29
C LEU A 511 25.30 -21.29 3.39
N VAL A 512 24.05 -21.52 3.02
CA VAL A 512 23.02 -22.11 3.88
C VAL A 512 22.49 -23.38 3.24
N PRO A 513 22.32 -24.49 3.98
CA PRO A 513 21.68 -25.68 3.44
C PRO A 513 20.28 -25.36 2.93
N ARG A 514 19.93 -25.87 1.76
CA ARG A 514 18.61 -25.74 1.14
C ARG A 514 17.89 -27.08 1.25
N ILE A 515 16.65 -27.06 1.71
CA ILE A 515 15.78 -28.22 1.76
C ILE A 515 14.73 -28.07 0.67
N GLN A 516 14.64 -29.07 -0.20
CA GLN A 516 13.55 -29.15 -1.18
C GLN A 516 12.18 -29.25 -0.46
N PRO A 517 11.07 -28.85 -1.11
CA PRO A 517 9.74 -28.92 -0.49
C PRO A 517 9.47 -30.29 0.14
N ILE A 518 8.94 -30.29 1.34
CA ILE A 518 8.77 -31.49 2.16
C ILE A 518 7.29 -31.88 2.20
N ASP A 519 6.99 -33.13 1.83
CA ASP A 519 5.67 -33.70 2.07
C ASP A 519 5.51 -34.05 3.56
N LEU A 520 4.57 -33.43 4.22
CA LEU A 520 4.13 -33.80 5.55
C LEU A 520 3.17 -34.97 5.46
N SER A 521 3.68 -36.18 5.64
CA SER A 521 2.88 -37.39 5.71
C SER A 521 2.46 -37.60 7.16
N PRO A 522 1.25 -37.16 7.55
CA PRO A 522 0.83 -37.39 8.92
C PRO A 522 0.63 -38.88 9.12
N ASN A 523 1.33 -39.39 10.10
CA ASN A 523 1.17 -40.76 10.51
C ASN A 523 -0.08 -40.89 11.37
N THR A 524 -1.20 -40.38 10.85
CA THR A 524 -2.54 -40.80 11.24
C THR A 524 -3.10 -40.36 12.60
N ALA A 525 -2.38 -39.55 13.35
CA ALA A 525 -2.92 -39.00 14.59
C ALA A 525 -3.62 -37.66 14.33
N ASP A 526 -4.79 -37.42 14.92
CA ASP A 526 -5.51 -36.14 14.85
C ASP A 526 -4.63 -34.95 15.31
N ALA A 527 -3.70 -35.19 16.23
CA ALA A 527 -2.76 -34.21 16.73
C ALA A 527 -1.82 -33.68 15.65
N ASP A 528 -1.40 -34.52 14.70
CA ASP A 528 -0.51 -34.11 13.60
C ASP A 528 -1.24 -33.16 12.64
N TRP A 529 -2.48 -33.50 12.30
CA TRP A 529 -3.33 -32.64 11.46
C TRP A 529 -3.68 -31.31 12.14
N THR A 530 -3.89 -31.30 13.43
CA THR A 530 -4.10 -30.07 14.20
C THR A 530 -2.87 -29.17 14.10
N THR A 531 -1.67 -29.75 14.21
CA THR A 531 -0.42 -29.02 14.04
C THR A 531 -0.25 -28.51 12.62
N ILE A 532 -0.42 -29.38 11.61
CA ILE A 532 -0.25 -29.02 10.17
C ILE A 532 -1.19 -27.89 9.78
N LEU A 533 -2.49 -28.02 10.08
CA LEU A 533 -3.50 -27.00 9.76
C LEU A 533 -3.30 -25.71 10.58
N GLY A 534 -2.63 -25.81 11.72
CA GLY A 534 -2.24 -24.67 12.55
C GLY A 534 -1.12 -23.81 11.96
N LEU A 535 -0.27 -24.39 11.09
CA LEU A 535 0.88 -23.68 10.50
C LEU A 535 0.44 -22.49 9.64
N GLU A 536 1.32 -21.48 9.59
CA GLU A 536 1.19 -20.28 8.76
C GLU A 536 2.54 -19.94 8.12
N LEU A 537 2.52 -19.10 7.10
CA LEU A 537 3.73 -18.54 6.50
C LEU A 537 4.56 -17.82 7.56
N LEU A 538 5.88 -17.93 7.47
CA LEU A 538 6.85 -17.40 8.43
C LEU A 538 6.81 -18.03 9.83
N ASP A 539 6.06 -19.10 10.05
CA ASP A 539 6.17 -19.86 11.28
C ASP A 539 7.57 -20.49 11.40
N ARG A 540 8.15 -20.39 12.60
CA ARG A 540 9.41 -21.07 12.90
C ARG A 540 9.16 -22.54 13.17
N VAL A 541 9.90 -23.41 12.48
CA VAL A 541 9.90 -24.86 12.71
C VAL A 541 11.32 -25.34 12.95
N THR A 542 11.45 -26.49 13.62
CA THR A 542 12.72 -27.20 13.70
C THR A 542 12.65 -28.39 12.75
N PHE A 543 13.55 -28.44 11.78
CA PHE A 543 13.71 -29.59 10.89
C PHE A 543 14.84 -30.50 11.39
N ILE A 544 14.58 -31.82 11.51
CA ILE A 544 15.52 -32.80 11.97
C ILE A 544 15.58 -33.98 10.99
N ARG A 545 16.80 -34.32 10.56
CA ARG A 545 17.10 -35.55 9.82
C ARG A 545 18.11 -36.38 10.61
N THR A 546 17.78 -37.63 10.87
CA THR A 546 18.64 -38.58 11.61
C THR A 546 19.20 -39.62 10.64
N PRO A 547 20.44 -39.46 10.14
CA PRO A 547 21.08 -40.46 9.30
C PRO A 547 21.43 -41.69 10.13
N SER A 548 21.59 -42.83 9.44
CA SER A 548 22.00 -44.08 10.10
C SER A 548 23.46 -44.04 10.62
N VAL A 549 24.25 -43.11 10.14
CA VAL A 549 25.64 -42.90 10.53
C VAL A 549 25.92 -41.42 10.73
N GLY A 550 26.61 -41.09 11.81
CA GLY A 550 26.95 -39.70 12.14
C GLY A 550 25.91 -38.99 12.98
N ASN A 551 26.06 -37.67 13.09
CA ASN A 551 25.19 -36.82 13.90
C ASN A 551 23.90 -36.46 13.14
N SER A 552 22.83 -36.23 13.88
CA SER A 552 21.59 -35.70 13.31
C SER A 552 21.82 -34.29 12.77
N PHE A 553 21.24 -34.03 11.59
CA PHE A 553 21.12 -32.69 11.04
C PHE A 553 19.89 -32.05 11.68
N SER A 554 20.08 -30.97 12.42
CA SER A 554 19.01 -30.24 13.07
C SER A 554 19.16 -28.73 12.78
N ARG A 555 18.12 -28.11 12.24
CA ARG A 555 18.13 -26.69 11.91
C ARG A 555 16.75 -26.07 12.17
N ALA A 556 16.77 -24.82 12.64
CA ALA A 556 15.59 -23.98 12.63
C ALA A 556 15.36 -23.45 11.20
N ALA A 557 14.11 -23.33 10.82
CA ALA A 557 13.70 -22.81 9.53
C ALA A 557 12.41 -22.00 9.67
N LEU A 558 12.12 -21.15 8.69
CA LEU A 558 10.81 -20.51 8.52
C LEU A 558 10.05 -21.14 7.36
N ILE A 559 8.74 -21.18 7.48
CA ILE A 559 7.87 -21.70 6.41
C ILE A 559 7.75 -20.63 5.32
N ASN A 560 8.17 -20.95 4.11
CA ASN A 560 8.08 -20.10 2.92
C ASN A 560 6.83 -20.36 2.09
N ALA A 561 6.39 -21.61 1.99
CA ALA A 561 5.17 -21.97 1.27
C ALA A 561 4.44 -23.13 1.96
N ILE A 562 3.13 -23.17 1.75
CA ILE A 562 2.23 -24.24 2.23
C ILE A 562 1.28 -24.58 1.09
N ASP A 563 1.30 -25.85 0.70
CA ASP A 563 0.41 -26.44 -0.31
C ASP A 563 -0.47 -27.50 0.34
N HIS A 564 -1.79 -27.41 0.12
CA HIS A 564 -2.72 -28.44 0.55
C HIS A 564 -3.46 -29.04 -0.64
N THR A 565 -3.55 -30.37 -0.65
CA THR A 565 -4.38 -31.13 -1.58
C THR A 565 -5.38 -31.96 -0.82
N PHE A 566 -6.68 -31.74 -1.07
CA PHE A 566 -7.77 -32.50 -0.50
C PHE A 566 -8.53 -33.19 -1.63
N ILE A 567 -8.53 -34.52 -1.61
CA ILE A 567 -9.36 -35.36 -2.47
C ILE A 567 -10.10 -36.38 -1.59
N PRO A 568 -11.22 -36.94 -2.01
CA PRO A 568 -11.94 -37.93 -1.21
C PRO A 568 -11.04 -39.07 -0.78
N GLY A 569 -10.90 -39.24 0.55
CA GLY A 569 -10.09 -40.30 1.15
C GLY A 569 -8.59 -40.06 1.22
N GLN A 570 -8.11 -38.89 0.80
CA GLN A 570 -6.69 -38.53 0.89
C GLN A 570 -6.50 -37.03 1.15
N THR A 571 -5.57 -36.69 2.03
CA THR A 571 -5.11 -35.32 2.24
C THR A 571 -3.58 -35.30 2.24
N GLN A 572 -3.01 -34.35 1.52
CA GLN A 572 -1.58 -34.14 1.44
C GLN A 572 -1.27 -32.67 1.74
N THR A 573 -0.17 -32.46 2.45
CA THR A 573 0.36 -31.12 2.71
C THR A 573 1.84 -31.11 2.41
N GLN A 574 2.28 -30.12 1.63
CA GLN A 574 3.68 -29.86 1.33
C GLN A 574 4.08 -28.51 1.91
N VAL A 575 5.28 -28.44 2.47
CA VAL A 575 5.84 -27.19 2.99
C VAL A 575 7.22 -26.93 2.41
N SER A 576 7.47 -25.67 2.08
CA SER A 576 8.80 -25.16 1.70
C SER A 576 9.43 -24.46 2.88
N LEU A 577 10.70 -24.71 3.15
CA LEU A 577 11.42 -24.21 4.31
C LEU A 577 12.58 -23.31 3.90
N SER A 578 12.70 -22.15 4.55
CA SER A 578 13.87 -21.27 4.47
C SER A 578 14.71 -21.37 5.72
N MET A 579 15.99 -21.58 5.58
CA MET A 579 16.94 -21.62 6.70
C MET A 579 17.71 -20.31 6.91
N ARG A 580 17.37 -19.26 6.19
CA ARG A 580 18.08 -17.97 6.26
C ARG A 580 17.96 -17.26 7.59
N TYR A 581 16.83 -17.40 8.25
CA TYR A 581 16.51 -16.69 9.48
C TYR A 581 16.81 -17.54 10.72
N THR A 582 17.87 -18.35 10.68
CA THR A 582 18.16 -19.29 11.77
C THR A 582 18.77 -18.63 13.00
N SER A 583 19.39 -17.47 12.83
CA SER A 583 19.99 -16.71 13.93
C SER A 583 19.26 -15.37 14.10
N PRO A 584 18.81 -15.02 15.31
CA PRO A 584 18.20 -13.72 15.53
C PRO A 584 19.29 -12.65 15.49
N LEU A 585 19.47 -12.00 14.34
CA LEU A 585 20.19 -10.73 14.25
C LEU A 585 19.33 -9.63 14.88
N ILE A 586 19.30 -9.58 16.20
CA ILE A 586 18.68 -8.46 16.89
C ILE A 586 19.75 -7.39 17.03
N LEU A 587 19.70 -6.42 16.12
CA LEU A 587 20.47 -5.21 16.23
C LEU A 587 20.05 -4.49 17.53
N ASP A 588 21.04 -4.24 18.39
CA ASP A 588 20.88 -3.45 19.61
C ASP A 588 20.10 -4.12 20.77
N ASP A 589 20.11 -5.45 20.86
CA ASP A 589 19.64 -6.18 22.04
C ASP A 589 20.79 -6.35 23.05
N SER A 590 20.60 -5.83 24.27
CA SER A 590 21.61 -5.94 25.33
C SER A 590 21.88 -7.36 25.81
N VAL A 591 20.99 -8.32 25.46
CA VAL A 591 21.08 -9.74 25.88
C VAL A 591 21.60 -10.62 24.74
N ARG A 592 21.24 -10.29 23.47
CA ARG A 592 21.57 -11.10 22.28
C ARG A 592 22.66 -10.51 21.40
N GLY A 593 23.34 -9.51 21.91
CA GLY A 593 24.48 -8.89 21.27
C GLY A 593 24.16 -7.59 20.56
N LYS A 594 25.03 -6.64 20.79
CA LYS A 594 25.21 -5.53 19.86
C LYS A 594 25.64 -6.15 18.54
N TYR A 595 25.38 -5.43 17.46
CA TYR A 595 25.94 -5.72 16.14
C TYR A 595 27.48 -5.82 16.28
N ASP A 596 27.94 -6.97 16.70
CA ASP A 596 29.36 -7.26 16.85
C ASP A 596 29.69 -8.28 15.77
N PHE A 597 30.60 -7.93 14.91
CA PHE A 597 31.10 -8.73 13.79
C PHE A 597 31.61 -10.15 14.20
N ASN A 598 31.63 -10.45 15.48
CA ASN A 598 32.15 -11.68 16.04
C ASN A 598 31.16 -12.86 16.09
N TYR A 599 29.91 -12.69 15.60
CA TYR A 599 28.90 -13.76 15.62
C TYR A 599 28.77 -14.52 14.30
N TYR A 600 29.65 -14.27 13.34
CA TYR A 600 29.79 -15.08 12.13
C TYR A 600 30.93 -16.10 12.30
N GLY A 601 30.80 -17.00 13.25
CA GLY A 601 31.61 -18.14 13.42
C GLY A 601 30.87 -19.42 13.06
#